data_8669884d5d953ebd3cc893f845c59ff4
#
_entry.id   8669884d5d953ebd3cc893f845c59ff4
#
_cell.length_a   1.000
_cell.length_b   1.000
_cell.length_c   1.000
_cell.angle_alpha   90.00
_cell.angle_beta   90.00
_cell.angle_gamma   90.00
#
_symmetry.space_group_name_H-M   'P 1'
#
loop_
_entity.id
_entity.type
_entity.pdbx_description
1 polymer ?
#
loop_
_entity_poly.entity_id
_entity_poly.type
_entity_poly.pdbx_seq_one_letter_code
_entity_poly.pdbx_strand_id
1 'polypeptide(L)'
;METAPRISSFAALGDSFTEGMSDALPDGTYRGWADLLAARLAARTDDFRYANLAVRGKLIQQIADDQVDAAAALGADLVTLVGGLNDVLRPKCDMGRVCGLLEQSVEKLAPGCRRLVLMRSPARRGPLQERGRSRMERLFDFIDELAARHGALVVDLYASEALGDTRMWADDRLHLTGEGHRRVAEAVWQRLGYPAASDWDAPLPPAVPPHWYARRGADLRFARQHLVPWIGRRLTGRSSGDGRAPKRPDLAPLACEETP
;
A
#
# COMPACT_ATOMS: atom_id res chain seq x y z
N MET A 1 23.69 17.95 -7.99
CA MET A 1 22.72 17.19 -7.17
C MET A 1 21.42 17.93 -7.26
N GLU A 2 20.42 17.32 -7.89
CA GLU A 2 19.06 17.87 -7.93
C GLU A 2 18.51 17.86 -6.51
N THR A 3 18.08 19.00 -6.01
CA THR A 3 17.50 19.08 -4.66
C THR A 3 16.17 18.34 -4.65
N ALA A 4 15.96 17.48 -3.65
CA ALA A 4 14.70 16.75 -3.48
C ALA A 4 13.51 17.74 -3.52
N PRO A 5 12.40 17.39 -4.18
CA PRO A 5 11.28 18.30 -4.37
C PRO A 5 10.67 18.71 -3.03
N ARG A 6 10.31 19.97 -2.88
CA ARG A 6 9.51 20.41 -1.75
C ARG A 6 8.07 19.92 -1.97
N ILE A 7 7.57 19.08 -1.08
CA ILE A 7 6.22 18.53 -1.07
C ILE A 7 5.51 19.11 0.17
N SER A 8 4.45 19.87 -0.04
CA SER A 8 3.67 20.53 1.01
C SER A 8 2.34 19.83 1.30
N SER A 9 1.95 18.89 0.43
CA SER A 9 0.70 18.16 0.59
C SER A 9 0.78 16.76 -0.02
N PHE A 10 0.09 15.81 0.61
CA PHE A 10 0.08 14.41 0.20
C PHE A 10 -1.32 13.81 0.31
N ALA A 11 -1.79 13.16 -0.74
CA ALA A 11 -3.01 12.36 -0.76
C ALA A 11 -2.70 10.89 -1.11
N ALA A 12 -3.09 9.97 -0.25
CA ALA A 12 -2.86 8.54 -0.42
C ALA A 12 -4.17 7.81 -0.76
N LEU A 13 -4.18 7.10 -1.90
CA LEU A 13 -5.31 6.29 -2.38
C LEU A 13 -4.96 4.82 -2.37
N GLY A 14 -5.96 3.98 -2.10
CA GLY A 14 -5.78 2.55 -2.17
C GLY A 14 -6.72 1.74 -1.29
N ASP A 15 -6.21 0.60 -0.88
CA ASP A 15 -6.93 -0.38 -0.04
C ASP A 15 -6.27 -0.55 1.34
N SER A 16 -6.35 -1.75 1.91
CA SER A 16 -5.78 -2.07 3.24
C SER A 16 -4.29 -1.81 3.37
N PHE A 17 -3.54 -1.94 2.28
CA PHE A 17 -2.10 -1.69 2.28
C PHE A 17 -1.79 -0.20 2.52
N THR A 18 -2.55 0.69 1.89
CA THR A 18 -2.39 2.15 2.06
C THR A 18 -3.09 2.65 3.32
N GLU A 19 -4.20 2.03 3.74
CA GLU A 19 -4.83 2.30 5.04
C GLU A 19 -3.88 2.00 6.22
N GLY A 20 -2.96 1.04 6.05
CA GLY A 20 -1.95 0.68 7.04
C GLY A 20 -2.33 -0.50 7.92
N MET A 21 -3.17 -1.41 7.42
CA MET A 21 -3.60 -2.61 8.16
C MET A 21 -2.41 -3.35 8.79
N SER A 22 -2.61 -3.79 10.03
CA SER A 22 -1.67 -4.53 10.89
C SER A 22 -0.50 -3.72 11.47
N ASP A 23 -0.40 -2.41 11.21
CA ASP A 23 0.45 -1.48 11.98
C ASP A 23 -0.43 -0.75 13.03
N ALA A 24 -0.91 -1.50 14.02
CA ALA A 24 -1.86 -1.02 15.01
C ALA A 24 -1.23 -0.05 16.01
N LEU A 25 -1.94 1.04 16.29
CA LEU A 25 -1.63 1.97 17.36
C LEU A 25 -2.39 1.59 18.66
N PRO A 26 -1.96 2.12 19.82
CA PRO A 26 -2.61 1.81 21.11
C PRO A 26 -4.10 2.15 21.18
N ASP A 27 -4.57 3.12 20.40
CA ASP A 27 -5.96 3.53 20.28
C ASP A 27 -6.82 2.62 19.38
N GLY A 28 -6.20 1.59 18.79
CA GLY A 28 -6.85 0.65 17.87
C GLY A 28 -6.96 1.13 16.43
N THR A 29 -6.43 2.30 16.11
CA THR A 29 -6.27 2.77 14.74
C THR A 29 -5.05 2.12 14.07
N TYR A 30 -4.87 2.34 12.76
CA TYR A 30 -3.73 1.82 12.01
C TYR A 30 -2.92 2.98 11.43
N ARG A 31 -1.60 2.92 11.60
CA ARG A 31 -0.67 3.91 11.06
C ARG A 31 -0.33 3.60 9.59
N GLY A 32 0.56 2.65 9.35
CA GLY A 32 0.99 2.23 8.03
C GLY A 32 2.01 3.13 7.36
N TRP A 33 2.46 2.71 6.16
CA TRP A 33 3.53 3.37 5.42
C TRP A 33 3.21 4.80 4.98
N ALA A 34 1.94 5.06 4.63
CA ALA A 34 1.53 6.37 4.15
C ALA A 34 1.58 7.44 5.26
N ASP A 35 1.17 7.10 6.49
CA ASP A 35 1.27 7.98 7.65
C ASP A 35 2.74 8.19 8.06
N LEU A 36 3.57 7.14 7.99
CA LEU A 36 5.00 7.24 8.24
C LEU A 36 5.70 8.17 7.25
N LEU A 37 5.36 8.07 5.96
CA LEU A 37 5.85 8.99 4.94
C LEU A 37 5.36 10.42 5.19
N ALA A 38 4.07 10.58 5.49
CA ALA A 38 3.48 11.89 5.78
C ALA A 38 4.14 12.59 6.96
N ALA A 39 4.41 11.87 8.05
CA ALA A 39 5.14 12.41 9.21
C ALA A 39 6.55 12.91 8.85
N ARG A 40 7.27 12.16 8.01
CA ARG A 40 8.61 12.57 7.54
C ARG A 40 8.57 13.80 6.64
N LEU A 41 7.55 13.91 5.77
CA LEU A 41 7.36 15.09 4.91
C LEU A 41 6.97 16.31 5.75
N ALA A 42 6.11 16.15 6.75
CA ALA A 42 5.70 17.18 7.69
C ALA A 42 6.90 17.75 8.47
N ALA A 43 7.85 16.90 8.87
CA ALA A 43 9.09 17.35 9.55
C ALA A 43 10.02 18.23 8.66
N ARG A 44 9.71 18.37 7.36
CA ARG A 44 10.53 19.15 6.41
C ARG A 44 9.81 20.36 5.83
N THR A 45 8.54 20.49 6.09
CA THR A 45 7.71 21.52 5.43
C THR A 45 6.68 22.05 6.42
N ASP A 46 6.75 23.34 6.72
CA ASP A 46 5.75 24.03 7.52
C ASP A 46 4.38 23.92 6.83
N ASP A 47 3.30 23.84 7.61
CA ASP A 47 1.92 23.74 7.14
C ASP A 47 1.64 22.53 6.24
N PHE A 48 2.38 21.43 6.41
CA PHE A 48 2.18 20.22 5.65
C PHE A 48 0.77 19.65 5.86
N ARG A 49 0.13 19.24 4.75
CA ARG A 49 -1.23 18.71 4.75
C ARG A 49 -1.26 17.27 4.23
N TYR A 50 -2.09 16.45 4.85
CA TYR A 50 -2.18 15.03 4.51
C TYR A 50 -3.62 14.53 4.49
N ALA A 51 -3.94 13.74 3.46
CA ALA A 51 -5.17 12.96 3.35
C ALA A 51 -4.84 11.48 3.10
N ASN A 52 -5.62 10.57 3.66
CA ASN A 52 -5.56 9.14 3.37
C ASN A 52 -6.98 8.63 3.10
N LEU A 53 -7.28 8.48 1.82
CA LEU A 53 -8.58 8.07 1.30
C LEU A 53 -8.73 6.54 1.23
N ALA A 54 -7.68 5.80 1.54
CA ALA A 54 -7.66 4.36 1.43
C ALA A 54 -8.63 3.67 2.41
N VAL A 55 -9.31 2.65 1.90
CA VAL A 55 -10.23 1.82 2.69
C VAL A 55 -9.96 0.35 2.39
N ARG A 56 -9.76 -0.45 3.43
CA ARG A 56 -9.46 -1.89 3.34
C ARG A 56 -10.47 -2.66 2.49
N GLY A 57 -9.95 -3.62 1.75
CA GLY A 57 -10.77 -4.56 0.98
C GLY A 57 -11.38 -3.98 -0.29
N LYS A 58 -11.13 -2.72 -0.63
CA LYS A 58 -11.58 -2.10 -1.87
C LYS A 58 -10.92 -2.76 -3.08
N LEU A 59 -11.70 -2.89 -4.14
CA LEU A 59 -11.26 -3.24 -5.47
C LEU A 59 -10.98 -1.98 -6.27
N ILE A 60 -10.27 -2.13 -7.39
CA ILE A 60 -9.91 -0.97 -8.22
C ILE A 60 -11.13 -0.17 -8.68
N GLN A 61 -12.25 -0.82 -9.00
CA GLN A 61 -13.48 -0.11 -9.33
C GLN A 61 -13.93 0.81 -8.19
N GLN A 62 -13.93 0.31 -6.96
CA GLN A 62 -14.34 1.08 -5.79
C GLN A 62 -13.35 2.18 -5.42
N ILE A 63 -12.05 1.97 -5.70
CA ILE A 63 -11.03 3.02 -5.55
C ILE A 63 -11.29 4.12 -6.57
N ALA A 64 -11.56 3.76 -7.83
CA ALA A 64 -11.88 4.71 -8.89
C ALA A 64 -13.14 5.53 -8.56
N ASP A 65 -14.22 4.86 -8.12
CA ASP A 65 -15.51 5.49 -7.86
C ASP A 65 -15.50 6.38 -6.60
N ASP A 66 -14.82 5.92 -5.52
CA ASP A 66 -14.95 6.55 -4.20
C ASP A 66 -13.79 7.51 -3.86
N GLN A 67 -12.59 7.33 -4.47
CA GLN A 67 -11.37 8.01 -4.02
C GLN A 67 -10.76 8.94 -5.08
N VAL A 68 -10.84 8.59 -6.37
CA VAL A 68 -10.08 9.29 -7.42
C VAL A 68 -10.58 10.72 -7.59
N ASP A 69 -11.89 10.93 -7.67
CA ASP A 69 -12.47 12.27 -7.84
C ASP A 69 -12.22 13.16 -6.63
N ALA A 70 -12.37 12.58 -5.44
CA ALA A 70 -12.06 13.27 -4.21
C ALA A 70 -10.58 13.69 -4.15
N ALA A 71 -9.65 12.78 -4.48
CA ALA A 71 -8.23 13.09 -4.48
C ALA A 71 -7.83 14.14 -5.53
N ALA A 72 -8.39 14.05 -6.73
CA ALA A 72 -8.15 15.06 -7.77
C ALA A 72 -8.61 16.45 -7.31
N ALA A 73 -9.75 16.54 -6.62
CA ALA A 73 -10.28 17.82 -6.10
C ALA A 73 -9.42 18.39 -4.95
N LEU A 74 -8.65 17.54 -4.22
CA LEU A 74 -7.74 18.01 -3.17
C LEU A 74 -6.52 18.75 -3.72
N GLY A 75 -6.09 18.51 -4.96
CA GLY A 75 -4.95 19.18 -5.59
C GLY A 75 -3.64 19.02 -4.82
N ALA A 76 -3.36 17.83 -4.26
CA ALA A 76 -2.16 17.57 -3.48
C ALA A 76 -0.90 17.55 -4.35
N ASP A 77 0.24 18.06 -3.84
CA ASP A 77 1.54 18.00 -4.52
C ASP A 77 1.96 16.56 -4.85
N LEU A 78 1.80 15.66 -3.88
CA LEU A 78 2.08 14.24 -3.99
C LEU A 78 0.78 13.46 -3.94
N VAL A 79 0.58 12.59 -4.91
CA VAL A 79 -0.51 11.60 -4.91
C VAL A 79 0.10 10.20 -5.04
N THR A 80 -0.37 9.26 -4.24
CA THR A 80 -0.03 7.84 -4.41
C THR A 80 -1.30 7.05 -4.72
N LEU A 81 -1.25 6.19 -5.73
CA LEU A 81 -2.33 5.28 -6.08
C LEU A 81 -1.82 3.84 -6.04
N VAL A 82 -2.38 3.03 -5.13
CA VAL A 82 -2.05 1.61 -5.00
C VAL A 82 -3.34 0.79 -4.99
N GLY A 83 -3.55 0.02 -6.04
CA GLY A 83 -4.78 -0.77 -6.18
C GLY A 83 -4.66 -1.88 -7.23
N GLY A 84 -5.72 -2.69 -7.34
CA GLY A 84 -5.82 -3.78 -8.31
C GLY A 84 -5.32 -5.13 -7.81
N LEU A 85 -4.50 -5.20 -6.76
CA LEU A 85 -4.03 -6.49 -6.24
C LEU A 85 -5.18 -7.34 -5.66
N ASN A 86 -6.14 -6.71 -4.98
CA ASN A 86 -7.34 -7.39 -4.49
C ASN A 86 -8.17 -8.00 -5.61
N ASP A 87 -8.17 -7.38 -6.80
CA ASP A 87 -8.84 -7.88 -8.01
C ASP A 87 -8.11 -9.11 -8.55
N VAL A 88 -6.79 -8.99 -8.73
CA VAL A 88 -5.93 -10.05 -9.28
C VAL A 88 -5.99 -11.33 -8.46
N LEU A 89 -6.16 -11.23 -7.16
CA LEU A 89 -6.30 -12.38 -6.25
C LEU A 89 -7.68 -13.06 -6.36
N ARG A 90 -8.63 -12.51 -7.12
CA ARG A 90 -9.92 -13.15 -7.36
C ARG A 90 -9.84 -14.18 -8.48
N PRO A 91 -10.54 -15.34 -8.36
CA PRO A 91 -10.48 -16.38 -9.38
C PRO A 91 -10.95 -15.92 -10.77
N LYS A 92 -11.95 -15.03 -10.82
CA LYS A 92 -12.55 -14.49 -12.05
C LYS A 92 -12.16 -13.03 -12.27
N CYS A 93 -10.85 -12.71 -12.17
CA CYS A 93 -10.35 -11.38 -12.41
C CYS A 93 -10.38 -11.06 -13.92
N ASP A 94 -11.06 -9.99 -14.27
CA ASP A 94 -10.99 -9.39 -15.59
C ASP A 94 -9.82 -8.37 -15.62
N MET A 95 -8.67 -8.81 -16.13
CA MET A 95 -7.46 -8.00 -16.20
C MET A 95 -7.63 -6.79 -17.10
N GLY A 96 -8.40 -6.90 -18.20
CA GLY A 96 -8.66 -5.76 -19.09
C GLY A 96 -9.40 -4.65 -18.36
N ARG A 97 -10.42 -5.01 -17.57
CA ARG A 97 -11.15 -4.05 -16.74
C ARG A 97 -10.26 -3.43 -15.64
N VAL A 98 -9.43 -4.24 -14.98
CA VAL A 98 -8.51 -3.73 -13.94
C VAL A 98 -7.55 -2.71 -14.53
N CYS A 99 -6.91 -3.03 -15.65
CA CYS A 99 -5.99 -2.13 -16.33
C CYS A 99 -6.69 -0.84 -16.81
N GLY A 100 -7.86 -0.95 -17.43
CA GLY A 100 -8.61 0.22 -17.89
C GLY A 100 -9.04 1.17 -16.77
N LEU A 101 -9.41 0.64 -15.60
CA LEU A 101 -9.75 1.45 -14.43
C LEU A 101 -8.52 2.13 -13.81
N LEU A 102 -7.37 1.44 -13.78
CA LEU A 102 -6.11 2.06 -13.36
C LEU A 102 -5.70 3.19 -14.29
N GLU A 103 -5.82 2.98 -15.61
CA GLU A 103 -5.51 3.99 -16.62
C GLU A 103 -6.38 5.24 -16.44
N GLN A 104 -7.70 5.09 -16.40
CA GLN A 104 -8.64 6.18 -16.15
C GLN A 104 -8.33 6.94 -14.85
N SER A 105 -7.97 6.20 -13.79
CA SER A 105 -7.59 6.80 -12.51
C SER A 105 -6.31 7.64 -12.62
N VAL A 106 -5.30 7.13 -13.30
CA VAL A 106 -4.03 7.85 -13.51
C VAL A 106 -4.21 9.05 -14.42
N GLU A 107 -4.97 8.92 -15.52
CA GLU A 107 -5.32 10.03 -16.44
C GLU A 107 -5.98 11.19 -15.68
N LYS A 108 -6.79 10.87 -14.69
CA LYS A 108 -7.50 11.89 -13.90
C LYS A 108 -6.62 12.52 -12.82
N LEU A 109 -5.72 11.75 -12.20
CA LEU A 109 -4.87 12.21 -11.11
C LEU A 109 -3.61 12.94 -11.58
N ALA A 110 -2.97 12.46 -12.66
CA ALA A 110 -1.68 12.95 -13.10
C ALA A 110 -1.64 14.46 -13.41
N PRO A 111 -2.65 15.07 -14.08
CA PRO A 111 -2.63 16.50 -14.36
C PRO A 111 -2.74 17.39 -13.13
N GLY A 112 -3.32 16.88 -12.03
CA GLY A 112 -3.64 17.63 -10.81
C GLY A 112 -2.57 17.60 -9.73
N CYS A 113 -1.48 16.82 -9.91
CA CYS A 113 -0.42 16.70 -8.91
C CYS A 113 0.97 16.92 -9.50
N ARG A 114 1.92 17.34 -8.66
CA ARG A 114 3.33 17.53 -9.08
C ARG A 114 4.08 16.21 -9.18
N ARG A 115 3.69 15.22 -8.39
CA ARG A 115 4.25 13.87 -8.37
C ARG A 115 3.15 12.86 -8.16
N LEU A 116 2.98 11.96 -9.10
CA LEU A 116 2.18 10.75 -8.96
C LEU A 116 3.10 9.56 -8.72
N VAL A 117 2.78 8.74 -7.72
CA VAL A 117 3.52 7.52 -7.40
C VAL A 117 2.59 6.31 -7.52
N LEU A 118 3.01 5.35 -8.31
CA LEU A 118 2.42 4.03 -8.43
C LEU A 118 3.34 3.00 -7.76
N MET A 119 2.81 1.83 -7.42
CA MET A 119 3.62 0.79 -6.75
C MET A 119 3.39 -0.58 -7.35
N ARG A 120 4.46 -1.33 -7.52
CA ARG A 120 4.42 -2.77 -7.65
C ARG A 120 4.37 -3.34 -6.23
N SER A 121 3.18 -3.75 -5.81
CA SER A 121 2.92 -4.15 -4.40
C SER A 121 3.82 -5.29 -3.96
N PRO A 122 4.26 -5.31 -2.69
CA PRO A 122 5.07 -6.41 -2.19
C PRO A 122 4.27 -7.71 -2.17
N ALA A 123 4.95 -8.83 -2.32
CA ALA A 123 4.34 -10.15 -2.23
C ALA A 123 5.11 -11.04 -1.26
N ARG A 124 4.38 -11.63 -0.31
CA ARG A 124 4.95 -12.64 0.57
C ARG A 124 5.38 -13.86 -0.26
N ARG A 125 6.60 -14.33 -0.08
CA ARG A 125 7.06 -15.54 -0.79
C ARG A 125 6.34 -16.78 -0.26
N GLY A 126 5.79 -17.58 -1.17
CA GLY A 126 5.11 -18.83 -0.81
C GLY A 126 4.26 -19.42 -1.93
N PRO A 127 3.83 -20.70 -1.80
CA PRO A 127 3.18 -21.46 -2.89
C PRO A 127 1.81 -20.92 -3.30
N LEU A 128 1.12 -20.14 -2.45
CA LEU A 128 -0.17 -19.54 -2.79
C LEU A 128 -0.02 -18.36 -3.75
N GLN A 129 1.07 -17.61 -3.67
CA GLN A 129 1.37 -16.48 -4.56
C GLN A 129 1.73 -16.95 -5.96
N GLU A 130 2.33 -18.13 -6.10
CA GLU A 130 2.70 -18.66 -7.42
C GLU A 130 1.51 -18.87 -8.34
N ARG A 131 0.33 -19.20 -7.80
CA ARG A 131 -0.90 -19.36 -8.60
C ARG A 131 -1.43 -18.06 -9.20
N GLY A 132 -1.13 -16.92 -8.59
CA GLY A 132 -1.52 -15.59 -9.07
C GLY A 132 -0.39 -14.83 -9.78
N ARG A 133 0.81 -15.39 -9.81
CA ARG A 133 2.04 -14.72 -10.25
C ARG A 133 1.92 -14.07 -11.62
N SER A 134 1.51 -14.82 -12.61
CA SER A 134 1.40 -14.31 -13.98
C SER A 134 0.42 -13.14 -14.12
N ARG A 135 -0.65 -13.11 -13.32
CA ARG A 135 -1.60 -11.98 -13.31
C ARG A 135 -1.04 -10.78 -12.56
N MET A 136 -0.29 -11.01 -11.48
CA MET A 136 0.41 -9.93 -10.76
C MET A 136 1.49 -9.30 -11.64
N GLU A 137 2.30 -10.11 -12.32
CA GLU A 137 3.33 -9.64 -13.25
C GLU A 137 2.71 -8.80 -14.36
N ARG A 138 1.64 -9.26 -14.98
CA ARG A 138 0.91 -8.48 -15.99
C ARG A 138 0.37 -7.15 -15.46
N LEU A 139 -0.12 -7.12 -14.22
CA LEU A 139 -0.55 -5.88 -13.57
C LEU A 139 0.64 -4.93 -13.39
N PHE A 140 1.77 -5.45 -12.95
CA PHE A 140 2.96 -4.66 -12.68
C PHE A 140 3.62 -4.15 -13.97
N ASP A 141 3.66 -4.96 -15.02
CA ASP A 141 4.11 -4.52 -16.34
C ASP A 141 3.24 -3.37 -16.87
N PHE A 142 1.92 -3.48 -16.70
CA PHE A 142 0.99 -2.42 -17.07
C PHE A 142 1.17 -1.14 -16.21
N ILE A 143 1.47 -1.27 -14.92
CA ILE A 143 1.79 -0.14 -14.04
C ILE A 143 3.04 0.60 -14.54
N ASP A 144 4.08 -0.13 -14.97
CA ASP A 144 5.31 0.45 -15.50
C ASP A 144 5.06 1.19 -16.82
N GLU A 145 4.28 0.60 -17.76
CA GLU A 145 3.88 1.25 -19.00
C GLU A 145 3.05 2.51 -18.75
N LEU A 146 2.11 2.44 -17.82
CA LEU A 146 1.25 3.56 -17.45
C LEU A 146 2.06 4.69 -16.80
N ALA A 147 2.98 4.35 -15.91
CA ALA A 147 3.87 5.32 -15.28
C ALA A 147 4.76 6.03 -16.32
N ALA A 148 5.30 5.29 -17.28
CA ALA A 148 6.13 5.86 -18.35
C ALA A 148 5.33 6.85 -19.22
N ARG A 149 4.07 6.53 -19.55
CA ARG A 149 3.20 7.40 -20.36
C ARG A 149 2.82 8.71 -19.65
N HIS A 150 2.67 8.68 -18.33
CA HIS A 150 2.18 9.82 -17.54
C HIS A 150 3.26 10.50 -16.69
N GLY A 151 4.53 10.10 -16.81
CA GLY A 151 5.63 10.64 -16.02
C GLY A 151 5.49 10.36 -14.52
N ALA A 152 4.77 9.29 -14.15
CA ALA A 152 4.63 8.88 -12.77
C ALA A 152 5.88 8.12 -12.28
N LEU A 153 6.12 8.14 -10.98
CA LEU A 153 7.17 7.35 -10.35
C LEU A 153 6.63 5.96 -10.01
N VAL A 154 7.46 4.92 -10.19
CA VAL A 154 7.14 3.58 -9.71
C VAL A 154 8.05 3.22 -8.56
N VAL A 155 7.46 2.71 -7.47
CA VAL A 155 8.19 2.05 -6.38
C VAL A 155 8.03 0.55 -6.53
N ASP A 156 9.11 -0.15 -6.85
CA ASP A 156 9.10 -1.61 -7.00
C ASP A 156 9.34 -2.27 -5.63
N LEU A 157 8.26 -2.66 -4.98
CA LEU A 157 8.31 -3.42 -3.73
C LEU A 157 8.22 -4.94 -3.99
N TYR A 158 7.83 -5.35 -5.19
CA TYR A 158 7.68 -6.75 -5.55
C TYR A 158 9.02 -7.46 -5.68
N ALA A 159 10.03 -6.77 -6.21
CA ALA A 159 11.38 -7.29 -6.34
C ALA A 159 12.12 -7.42 -4.99
N SER A 160 11.64 -6.75 -3.94
CA SER A 160 12.31 -6.70 -2.63
C SER A 160 12.48 -8.08 -2.00
N GLU A 161 13.73 -8.41 -1.65
CA GLU A 161 14.03 -9.62 -0.88
C GLU A 161 13.58 -9.50 0.57
N ALA A 162 13.75 -8.33 1.15
CA ALA A 162 13.38 -8.06 2.53
C ALA A 162 11.86 -8.13 2.73
N LEU A 163 11.07 -7.49 1.85
CA LEU A 163 9.61 -7.53 1.93
C LEU A 163 9.03 -8.89 1.52
N GLY A 164 9.80 -9.73 0.80
CA GLY A 164 9.45 -11.12 0.53
C GLY A 164 9.56 -12.04 1.75
N ASP A 165 10.32 -11.66 2.79
CA ASP A 165 10.49 -12.45 4.00
C ASP A 165 9.18 -12.53 4.81
N THR A 166 8.86 -13.73 5.29
CA THR A 166 7.62 -13.98 6.04
C THR A 166 7.50 -13.19 7.34
N ARG A 167 8.60 -12.71 7.91
CA ARG A 167 8.67 -11.88 9.13
C ARG A 167 8.18 -10.44 8.91
N MET A 168 8.13 -10.00 7.65
CA MET A 168 7.55 -8.70 7.30
C MET A 168 6.02 -8.72 7.25
N TRP A 169 5.42 -9.90 7.39
CA TRP A 169 3.98 -10.11 7.27
C TRP A 169 3.36 -10.46 8.62
N ALA A 170 2.22 -9.85 8.92
CA ALA A 170 1.46 -10.09 10.13
C ALA A 170 0.89 -11.53 10.18
N ASP A 171 0.27 -11.89 11.29
CA ASP A 171 -0.29 -13.23 11.52
C ASP A 171 -1.38 -13.62 10.51
N ASP A 172 -2.03 -12.62 9.89
CA ASP A 172 -3.00 -12.84 8.81
C ASP A 172 -2.34 -13.21 7.47
N ARG A 173 -1.03 -13.14 7.36
CA ARG A 173 -0.21 -13.47 6.18
C ARG A 173 -0.57 -12.69 4.92
N LEU A 174 -1.30 -11.59 5.08
CA LEU A 174 -1.81 -10.75 4.00
C LEU A 174 -1.30 -9.30 4.11
N HIS A 175 -1.21 -8.78 5.32
CA HIS A 175 -0.80 -7.40 5.58
C HIS A 175 0.61 -7.36 6.16
N LEU A 176 1.30 -6.24 5.94
CA LEU A 176 2.65 -6.03 6.48
C LEU A 176 2.61 -5.75 7.98
N THR A 177 3.67 -6.12 8.66
CA THR A 177 3.94 -5.66 10.03
C THR A 177 4.32 -4.17 10.03
N GLY A 178 4.38 -3.52 11.20
CA GLY A 178 4.88 -2.15 11.32
C GLY A 178 6.27 -1.97 10.75
N GLU A 179 7.18 -2.95 10.88
CA GLU A 179 8.50 -2.92 10.25
C GLU A 179 8.40 -3.00 8.72
N GLY A 180 7.52 -3.84 8.18
CA GLY A 180 7.25 -3.87 6.74
C GLY A 180 6.76 -2.53 6.22
N HIS A 181 5.82 -1.90 6.92
CA HIS A 181 5.33 -0.56 6.58
C HIS A 181 6.42 0.51 6.67
N ARG A 182 7.31 0.46 7.67
CA ARG A 182 8.45 1.37 7.79
C ARG A 182 9.37 1.27 6.57
N ARG A 183 9.66 0.04 6.11
CA ARG A 183 10.48 -0.20 4.90
C ARG A 183 9.83 0.34 3.64
N VAL A 184 8.52 0.18 3.49
CA VAL A 184 7.78 0.76 2.36
C VAL A 184 7.86 2.29 2.38
N ALA A 185 7.67 2.92 3.54
CA ALA A 185 7.80 4.37 3.67
C ALA A 185 9.20 4.86 3.27
N GLU A 186 10.25 4.13 3.65
CA GLU A 186 11.63 4.43 3.25
C GLU A 186 11.85 4.25 1.74
N ALA A 187 11.30 3.19 1.13
CA ALA A 187 11.37 2.98 -0.32
C ALA A 187 10.75 4.14 -1.10
N VAL A 188 9.55 4.59 -0.68
CA VAL A 188 8.87 5.75 -1.29
C VAL A 188 9.68 7.02 -1.08
N TRP A 189 10.20 7.24 0.12
CA TRP A 189 11.05 8.38 0.45
C TRP A 189 12.26 8.50 -0.48
N GLN A 190 12.99 7.41 -0.66
CA GLN A 190 14.15 7.36 -1.56
C GLN A 190 13.73 7.55 -3.03
N ARG A 191 12.60 6.97 -3.43
CA ARG A 191 12.10 7.13 -4.80
C ARG A 191 11.69 8.56 -5.14
N LEU A 192 11.27 9.33 -4.15
CA LEU A 192 10.99 10.77 -4.27
C LEU A 192 12.26 11.63 -4.37
N GLY A 193 13.45 11.03 -4.23
CA GLY A 193 14.73 11.72 -4.33
C GLY A 193 15.29 12.24 -3.01
N TYR A 194 14.71 11.85 -1.88
CA TYR A 194 15.25 12.18 -0.57
C TYR A 194 16.39 11.24 -0.17
N PRO A 195 17.35 11.71 0.65
CA PRO A 195 18.47 10.88 1.08
C PRO A 195 17.99 9.70 1.92
N ALA A 196 18.58 8.53 1.68
CA ALA A 196 18.31 7.33 2.43
C ALA A 196 18.66 7.50 3.91
N ALA A 197 17.73 7.14 4.80
CA ALA A 197 18.01 7.02 6.23
C ALA A 197 18.49 5.59 6.58
N SER A 198 18.07 4.59 5.79
CA SER A 198 18.47 3.19 5.94
C SER A 198 18.34 2.46 4.59
N ASP A 199 19.00 1.32 4.48
CA ASP A 199 18.73 0.39 3.38
C ASP A 199 17.43 -0.36 3.67
N TRP A 200 16.35 0.06 3.02
CA TRP A 200 15.01 -0.52 3.22
C TRP A 200 14.91 -1.96 2.69
N ASP A 201 15.78 -2.35 1.75
CA ASP A 201 15.80 -3.69 1.17
C ASP A 201 16.88 -4.57 1.78
N ALA A 202 17.59 -4.11 2.81
CA ALA A 202 18.57 -4.92 3.50
C ALA A 202 17.95 -6.22 3.99
N PRO A 203 18.54 -7.40 3.63
CA PRO A 203 18.06 -8.69 4.07
C PRO A 203 17.99 -8.78 5.61
N LEU A 204 16.98 -9.46 6.11
CA LEU A 204 16.92 -9.71 7.55
C LEU A 204 17.98 -10.74 7.96
N PRO A 205 18.52 -10.60 9.18
CA PRO A 205 19.44 -11.60 9.71
C PRO A 205 18.83 -13.01 9.64
N PRO A 206 19.65 -14.05 9.39
CA PRO A 206 19.18 -15.43 9.40
C PRO A 206 18.41 -15.75 10.68
N ALA A 207 17.24 -16.36 10.55
CA ALA A 207 16.43 -16.79 11.68
C ALA A 207 16.44 -18.30 11.80
N VAL A 208 16.46 -18.78 13.04
CA VAL A 208 16.26 -20.21 13.30
C VAL A 208 14.84 -20.60 12.92
N PRO A 209 14.63 -21.55 12.00
CA PRO A 209 13.29 -21.96 11.63
C PRO A 209 12.52 -22.49 12.85
N PRO A 210 11.28 -22.07 13.06
CA PRO A 210 10.48 -22.61 14.16
C PRO A 210 10.27 -24.12 13.99
N HIS A 211 10.21 -24.82 15.10
CA HIS A 211 10.00 -26.27 15.11
C HIS A 211 8.67 -26.63 14.40
N TRP A 212 8.58 -27.81 13.81
CA TRP A 212 7.47 -28.24 12.97
C TRP A 212 6.08 -28.13 13.68
N TYR A 213 6.02 -28.46 14.98
CA TYR A 213 4.75 -28.35 15.74
C TYR A 213 4.35 -26.90 15.97
N ALA A 214 5.30 -25.97 16.14
CA ALA A 214 5.01 -24.53 16.26
C ALA A 214 4.46 -23.98 14.94
N ARG A 215 5.00 -24.45 13.79
CA ARG A 215 4.47 -24.10 12.45
C ARG A 215 3.04 -24.59 12.29
N ARG A 216 2.75 -25.85 12.62
CA ARG A 216 1.37 -26.39 12.55
C ARG A 216 0.41 -25.65 13.48
N GLY A 217 0.82 -25.30 14.68
CA GLY A 217 0.05 -24.47 15.59
C GLY A 217 -0.26 -23.08 15.02
N ALA A 218 0.71 -22.43 14.38
CA ALA A 218 0.53 -21.18 13.69
C ALA A 218 -0.42 -21.30 12.47
N ASP A 219 -0.32 -22.40 11.70
CA ASP A 219 -1.20 -22.66 10.56
C ASP A 219 -2.65 -22.87 10.98
N LEU A 220 -2.89 -23.61 12.08
CA LEU A 220 -4.22 -23.79 12.63
C LEU A 220 -4.83 -22.46 13.15
N ARG A 221 -4.03 -21.66 13.85
CA ARG A 221 -4.48 -20.33 14.29
C ARG A 221 -4.83 -19.44 13.10
N PHE A 222 -3.94 -19.38 12.10
CA PHE A 222 -4.20 -18.64 10.85
C PHE A 222 -5.50 -19.10 10.18
N ALA A 223 -5.67 -20.42 9.98
CA ALA A 223 -6.87 -20.95 9.35
C ALA A 223 -8.15 -20.54 10.11
N ARG A 224 -8.15 -20.67 11.44
CA ARG A 224 -9.30 -20.38 12.28
C ARG A 224 -9.62 -18.89 12.42
N GLN A 225 -8.57 -18.05 12.59
CA GLN A 225 -8.75 -16.63 12.90
C GLN A 225 -8.85 -15.75 11.65
N HIS A 226 -8.24 -16.16 10.55
CA HIS A 226 -8.11 -15.34 9.34
C HIS A 226 -8.74 -15.97 8.10
N LEU A 227 -8.39 -17.22 7.76
CA LEU A 227 -8.80 -17.85 6.51
C LEU A 227 -10.29 -18.16 6.50
N VAL A 228 -10.83 -18.81 7.53
CA VAL A 228 -12.27 -19.16 7.61
C VAL A 228 -13.17 -17.92 7.62
N PRO A 229 -12.92 -16.87 8.42
CA PRO A 229 -13.70 -15.63 8.35
C PRO A 229 -13.58 -14.93 6.99
N TRP A 230 -12.39 -14.96 6.35
CA TRP A 230 -12.19 -14.39 5.03
C TRP A 230 -13.01 -15.11 3.95
N ILE A 231 -13.01 -16.47 3.95
CA ILE A 231 -13.85 -17.28 3.06
C ILE A 231 -15.33 -16.95 3.30
N GLY A 232 -15.78 -16.88 4.55
CA GLY A 232 -17.15 -16.56 4.91
C GLY A 232 -17.61 -15.21 4.34
N ARG A 233 -16.79 -14.16 4.52
CA ARG A 233 -17.07 -12.85 3.91
C ARG A 233 -17.15 -12.92 2.39
N ARG A 234 -16.24 -13.67 1.77
CA ARG A 234 -16.20 -13.81 0.32
C ARG A 234 -17.41 -14.53 -0.27
N LEU A 235 -17.92 -15.55 0.42
CA LEU A 235 -19.15 -16.26 0.04
C LEU A 235 -20.40 -15.40 0.20
N THR A 236 -20.41 -14.48 1.16
CA THR A 236 -21.54 -13.56 1.41
C THR A 236 -21.43 -12.25 0.64
N GLY A 237 -20.42 -12.08 -0.24
CA GLY A 237 -20.20 -10.85 -1.01
C GLY A 237 -19.80 -9.65 -0.16
N ARG A 238 -19.44 -9.83 1.11
CA ARG A 238 -19.03 -8.77 2.02
C ARG A 238 -17.53 -8.49 1.96
N SER A 239 -17.17 -7.23 2.19
CA SER A 239 -15.81 -6.78 2.36
C SER A 239 -15.55 -6.34 3.81
N SER A 240 -14.31 -6.41 4.27
CA SER A 240 -13.91 -5.84 5.56
C SER A 240 -13.99 -4.30 5.59
N GLY A 241 -14.12 -3.67 4.42
CA GLY A 241 -14.26 -2.22 4.26
C GLY A 241 -15.70 -1.73 4.12
N ASP A 242 -16.69 -2.63 4.12
CA ASP A 242 -18.09 -2.23 3.95
C ASP A 242 -18.54 -1.31 5.11
N GLY A 243 -19.10 -0.15 4.75
CA GLY A 243 -19.56 0.85 5.71
C GLY A 243 -18.44 1.63 6.43
N ARG A 244 -17.17 1.50 5.99
CA ARG A 244 -16.05 2.26 6.55
C ARG A 244 -15.77 3.51 5.73
N ALA A 245 -15.53 4.61 6.46
CA ALA A 245 -14.98 5.83 5.90
C ALA A 245 -13.45 5.78 5.87
N PRO A 246 -12.80 6.57 4.99
CA PRO A 246 -11.37 6.82 5.05
C PRO A 246 -10.95 7.39 6.40
N LYS A 247 -9.74 7.05 6.86
CA LYS A 247 -9.24 7.55 8.16
C LYS A 247 -8.91 9.05 8.16
N ARG A 248 -8.59 9.61 7.00
CA ARG A 248 -8.30 11.05 6.82
C ARG A 248 -8.84 11.50 5.45
N PRO A 249 -10.17 11.76 5.35
CA PRO A 249 -10.79 12.08 4.05
C PRO A 249 -10.38 13.45 3.50
N ASP A 250 -10.00 14.37 4.39
CA ASP A 250 -9.69 15.75 4.05
C ASP A 250 -8.19 16.01 4.06
N LEU A 251 -7.73 16.93 3.19
CA LEU A 251 -6.36 17.42 3.16
C LEU A 251 -6.14 18.39 4.34
N ALA A 252 -5.98 17.83 5.53
CA ALA A 252 -5.87 18.56 6.77
C ALA A 252 -4.40 18.69 7.22
N PRO A 253 -4.04 19.75 8.00
CA PRO A 253 -2.73 19.87 8.61
C PRO A 253 -2.33 18.61 9.39
N LEU A 254 -1.09 18.18 9.22
CA LEU A 254 -0.48 17.14 10.03
C LEU A 254 0.52 17.81 10.96
N ALA A 255 0.18 17.87 12.26
CA ALA A 255 1.11 18.34 13.25
C ALA A 255 2.32 17.40 13.30
N CYS A 256 3.52 17.99 13.40
CA CYS A 256 4.70 17.21 13.80
C CYS A 256 4.45 16.75 15.23
N GLU A 257 4.05 15.49 15.43
CA GLU A 257 4.19 14.88 16.73
C GLU A 257 5.69 14.77 16.98
N GLU A 258 6.16 15.43 18.04
CA GLU A 258 7.50 15.19 18.54
C GLU A 258 7.60 13.70 18.84
N THR A 259 8.42 13.00 18.04
CA THR A 259 8.67 11.57 18.27
C THR A 259 9.35 11.44 19.61
N PRO A 260 8.77 10.68 20.57
CA PRO A 260 9.38 10.48 21.88
C PRO A 260 10.71 9.73 21.78
#